data_81e554d7e7c00df50ea484532f9d5b70
#
_entry.id   81e554d7e7c00df50ea484532f9d5b70
#
_cell.length_a   1.000
_cell.length_b   1.000
_cell.length_c   1.000
_cell.angle_alpha   90.00
_cell.angle_beta   90.00
_cell.angle_gamma   90.00
#
_symmetry.space_group_name_H-M   'P 1'
#
loop_
_entity.id
_entity.type
_entity.pdbx_description
1 polymer ?
#
loop_
_entity_poly.entity_id
_entity_poly.type
_entity_poly.pdbx_seq_one_letter_code
_entity_poly.pdbx_strand_id
1 'polypeptide(L)'
;MKNYKKGFLCSMILSAMSLMAAEEKTIYVNTFADENGDNLNNCSLREAIQTAKDNKSHGGCNAGNTDNGQKDIIQLEAGEYILESELKPETDVFIYGKSPADYSTKNALTHSYPAVKALKTSINANNASRIFNTSATKANINLTNLILKNGYSEKFGGALFVG
;
A
#
# COMPACT_ATOMS: atom_id res chain seq x y z
N MET A 1 -52.28 -55.23 -12.08
CA MET A 1 -50.87 -55.06 -12.27
C MET A 1 -50.57 -53.53 -12.46
N LYS A 2 -50.04 -52.85 -11.46
CA LYS A 2 -49.71 -51.41 -11.54
C LYS A 2 -48.22 -51.28 -11.59
N ASN A 3 -47.70 -50.79 -12.73
CA ASN A 3 -46.29 -50.53 -12.94
C ASN A 3 -45.91 -49.16 -12.33
N TYR A 4 -45.08 -49.16 -11.29
CA TYR A 4 -44.45 -47.97 -10.75
C TYR A 4 -43.18 -47.67 -11.56
N LYS A 5 -43.17 -46.56 -12.31
CA LYS A 5 -41.96 -45.98 -12.89
C LYS A 5 -41.20 -45.27 -11.77
N LYS A 6 -40.01 -45.78 -11.46
CA LYS A 6 -39.05 -45.10 -10.56
C LYS A 6 -38.44 -43.91 -11.31
N GLY A 7 -38.86 -42.70 -10.92
CA GLY A 7 -38.23 -41.49 -11.36
C GLY A 7 -36.89 -41.34 -10.63
N PHE A 8 -35.81 -41.28 -11.39
CA PHE A 8 -34.46 -40.99 -10.91
C PHE A 8 -34.33 -39.49 -10.74
N LEU A 9 -34.41 -39.00 -9.51
CA LEU A 9 -34.10 -37.60 -9.20
C LEU A 9 -32.58 -37.44 -9.22
N CYS A 10 -32.03 -36.87 -10.30
CA CYS A 10 -30.66 -36.45 -10.38
C CYS A 10 -30.55 -35.13 -9.63
N SER A 11 -30.08 -35.17 -8.38
CA SER A 11 -29.78 -34.00 -7.56
C SER A 11 -28.46 -33.39 -8.08
N MET A 12 -28.55 -32.35 -8.92
CA MET A 12 -27.42 -31.50 -9.27
C MET A 12 -27.06 -30.68 -8.04
N ILE A 13 -26.04 -31.11 -7.32
CA ILE A 13 -25.36 -30.27 -6.33
C ILE A 13 -24.54 -29.25 -7.10
N LEU A 14 -25.08 -28.06 -7.29
CA LEU A 14 -24.36 -26.89 -7.78
C LEU A 14 -23.44 -26.42 -6.64
N SER A 15 -22.22 -26.93 -6.60
CA SER A 15 -21.19 -26.39 -5.73
C SER A 15 -20.83 -24.99 -6.26
N ALA A 16 -21.42 -23.97 -5.66
CA ALA A 16 -20.98 -22.60 -5.82
C ALA A 16 -19.58 -22.52 -5.21
N MET A 17 -18.53 -22.67 -6.05
CA MET A 17 -17.20 -22.19 -5.71
C MET A 17 -17.29 -20.68 -5.66
N SER A 18 -17.50 -20.13 -4.46
CA SER A 18 -17.24 -18.72 -4.21
C SER A 18 -15.76 -18.51 -4.46
N LEU A 19 -15.45 -17.88 -5.59
CA LEU A 19 -14.13 -17.32 -5.83
C LEU A 19 -13.96 -16.21 -4.79
N MET A 20 -13.37 -16.53 -3.64
CA MET A 20 -12.95 -15.52 -2.70
C MET A 20 -11.81 -14.79 -3.38
N ALA A 21 -12.09 -13.59 -3.90
CA ALA A 21 -11.03 -12.65 -4.22
C ALA A 21 -10.25 -12.46 -2.92
N ALA A 22 -8.96 -12.76 -2.95
CA ALA A 22 -8.10 -12.48 -1.81
C ALA A 22 -8.17 -10.97 -1.54
N GLU A 23 -8.55 -10.61 -0.32
CA GLU A 23 -8.67 -9.22 0.09
C GLU A 23 -7.25 -8.65 0.19
N GLU A 24 -6.94 -7.67 -0.63
CA GLU A 24 -5.64 -7.01 -0.61
C GLU A 24 -5.45 -6.36 0.78
N LYS A 25 -4.49 -6.86 1.54
CA LYS A 25 -4.21 -6.34 2.86
C LYS A 25 -3.38 -5.08 2.77
N THR A 26 -3.88 -4.00 3.35
CA THR A 26 -3.22 -2.71 3.39
C THR A 26 -2.42 -2.56 4.69
N ILE A 27 -1.16 -2.15 4.56
CA ILE A 27 -0.30 -1.76 5.68
C ILE A 27 -0.54 -0.27 5.92
N TYR A 28 -1.07 0.08 7.09
CA TYR A 28 -1.36 1.45 7.46
C TYR A 28 -0.22 2.06 8.26
N VAL A 29 0.39 3.10 7.72
CA VAL A 29 1.40 3.90 8.41
C VAL A 29 0.70 4.89 9.33
N ASN A 30 1.05 4.90 10.61
CA ASN A 30 0.39 5.70 11.64
C ASN A 30 1.33 6.65 12.41
N THR A 31 2.60 6.74 11.98
CA THR A 31 3.56 7.72 12.52
C THR A 31 4.31 8.42 11.38
N PHE A 32 4.71 9.66 11.61
CA PHE A 32 5.54 10.45 10.69
C PHE A 32 7.04 10.31 11.00
N ALA A 33 7.39 9.67 12.12
CA ALA A 33 8.77 9.39 12.49
C ALA A 33 9.36 8.30 11.57
N ASP A 34 10.66 8.37 11.31
CA ASP A 34 11.39 7.37 10.52
C ASP A 34 11.96 6.28 11.46
N GLU A 35 11.08 5.48 12.03
CA GLU A 35 11.40 4.39 12.96
C GLU A 35 11.78 3.10 12.21
N ASN A 36 12.55 2.23 12.88
CA ASN A 36 12.99 0.94 12.32
C ASN A 36 13.01 -0.18 13.38
N GLY A 37 11.84 -0.57 13.83
CA GLY A 37 11.65 -1.74 14.72
C GLY A 37 11.71 -1.47 16.22
N ASP A 38 12.02 -0.24 16.64
CA ASP A 38 12.19 0.10 18.07
C ASP A 38 10.86 0.31 18.80
N ASN A 39 9.78 0.61 18.07
CA ASN A 39 8.47 0.92 18.64
C ASN A 39 7.40 0.00 18.09
N LEU A 40 6.90 -0.90 18.93
CA LEU A 40 5.89 -1.88 18.53
C LEU A 40 4.45 -1.32 18.47
N ASN A 41 4.26 -0.06 18.84
CA ASN A 41 2.94 0.57 18.81
C ASN A 41 2.71 1.42 17.54
N ASN A 42 3.79 1.84 16.89
CA ASN A 42 3.75 2.67 15.70
C ASN A 42 4.27 1.92 14.48
N CYS A 43 3.69 2.25 13.33
CA CYS A 43 4.12 1.75 12.02
C CYS A 43 4.62 2.93 11.20
N SER A 44 5.93 3.01 11.01
CA SER A 44 6.56 4.00 10.16
C SER A 44 6.54 3.58 8.68
N LEU A 45 6.84 4.50 7.77
CA LEU A 45 6.96 4.17 6.34
C LEU A 45 8.08 3.16 6.07
N ARG A 46 9.21 3.27 6.80
CA ARG A 46 10.34 2.34 6.67
C ARG A 46 9.96 0.95 7.12
N GLU A 47 9.30 0.83 8.25
CA GLU A 47 8.81 -0.45 8.78
C GLU A 47 7.73 -1.07 7.89
N ALA A 48 6.86 -0.25 7.30
CA ALA A 48 5.86 -0.74 6.34
C ALA A 48 6.51 -1.37 5.09
N ILE A 49 7.59 -0.76 4.58
CA ILE A 49 8.37 -1.32 3.47
C ILE A 49 9.06 -2.62 3.88
N GLN A 50 9.60 -2.71 5.08
CA GLN A 50 10.19 -3.95 5.60
C GLN A 50 9.13 -5.03 5.81
N THR A 51 7.95 -4.65 6.33
CA THR A 51 6.79 -5.55 6.47
C THR A 51 6.37 -6.13 5.13
N ALA A 52 6.29 -5.30 4.09
CA ALA A 52 5.98 -5.73 2.73
C ALA A 52 7.01 -6.72 2.17
N LYS A 53 8.31 -6.50 2.45
CA LYS A 53 9.38 -7.41 2.04
C LYS A 53 9.26 -8.77 2.72
N ASP A 54 9.06 -8.79 4.02
CA ASP A 54 9.15 -10.01 4.83
C ASP A 54 7.81 -10.76 4.92
N ASN A 55 6.71 -10.15 4.46
CA ASN A 55 5.32 -10.63 4.64
C ASN A 55 5.00 -10.95 6.11
N LYS A 56 5.60 -10.22 7.03
CA LYS A 56 5.49 -10.36 8.49
C LYS A 56 5.44 -9.00 9.14
N SER A 57 4.80 -8.92 10.30
CA SER A 57 4.82 -7.71 11.11
C SER A 57 6.24 -7.28 11.45
N HIS A 58 6.54 -5.99 11.29
CA HIS A 58 7.80 -5.36 11.68
C HIS A 58 7.50 -4.04 12.38
N GLY A 59 8.14 -3.79 13.53
CA GLY A 59 7.75 -2.68 14.39
C GLY A 59 6.28 -2.78 14.79
N GLY A 60 5.56 -1.69 14.73
CA GLY A 60 4.11 -1.64 14.96
C GLY A 60 3.25 -1.90 13.74
N CYS A 61 3.83 -2.28 12.60
CA CYS A 61 3.09 -2.59 11.38
C CYS A 61 2.46 -3.98 11.45
N ASN A 62 1.19 -4.06 11.07
CA ASN A 62 0.55 -5.35 10.83
C ASN A 62 1.09 -5.96 9.53
N ALA A 63 1.22 -7.28 9.50
CA ALA A 63 1.61 -7.98 8.29
C ALA A 63 0.66 -7.61 7.13
N GLY A 64 1.26 -7.29 6.00
CA GLY A 64 0.55 -7.07 4.75
C GLY A 64 0.03 -8.37 4.15
N ASN A 65 0.11 -8.49 2.86
CA ASN A 65 -0.29 -9.69 2.15
C ASN A 65 0.70 -10.82 2.44
N THR A 66 0.21 -11.95 2.92
CA THR A 66 1.07 -13.11 3.24
C THR A 66 1.21 -14.08 2.07
N ASP A 67 0.46 -13.87 1.00
CA ASP A 67 0.48 -14.73 -0.17
C ASP A 67 1.56 -14.26 -1.16
N ASN A 68 2.48 -15.17 -1.48
CA ASN A 68 3.53 -14.91 -2.45
C ASN A 68 2.91 -14.59 -3.82
N GLY A 69 3.21 -13.38 -4.32
CA GLY A 69 2.76 -12.90 -5.63
C GLY A 69 1.68 -11.83 -5.60
N GLN A 70 1.12 -11.52 -4.46
CA GLN A 70 0.27 -10.33 -4.28
C GLN A 70 1.13 -9.14 -3.84
N LYS A 71 0.81 -7.96 -4.38
CA LYS A 71 1.54 -6.73 -4.07
C LYS A 71 1.02 -6.12 -2.79
N ASP A 72 1.92 -5.61 -1.96
CA ASP A 72 1.53 -4.91 -0.76
C ASP A 72 1.14 -3.46 -1.04
N ILE A 73 0.06 -3.05 -0.40
CA ILE A 73 -0.41 -1.67 -0.39
C ILE A 73 0.02 -1.02 0.91
N ILE A 74 0.72 0.09 0.83
CA ILE A 74 1.12 0.92 1.96
C ILE A 74 0.31 2.21 1.90
N GLN A 75 -0.52 2.48 2.91
CA GLN A 75 -1.36 3.66 3.00
C GLN A 75 -0.77 4.66 3.99
N LEU A 76 -0.53 5.88 3.53
CA LEU A 76 -0.03 7.00 4.32
C LEU A 76 -1.16 7.98 4.66
N GLU A 77 -1.07 8.60 5.84
CA GLU A 77 -1.90 9.73 6.21
C GLU A 77 -1.35 11.05 5.64
N ALA A 78 -2.19 12.09 5.67
CA ALA A 78 -1.77 13.43 5.26
C ALA A 78 -0.80 14.01 6.29
N GLY A 79 0.33 14.49 5.81
CA GLY A 79 1.40 15.04 6.64
C GLY A 79 2.75 14.94 5.96
N GLU A 80 3.80 15.17 6.71
CA GLU A 80 5.16 15.14 6.25
C GLU A 80 5.96 14.03 6.92
N TYR A 81 6.46 13.10 6.13
CA TYR A 81 7.34 12.01 6.53
C TYR A 81 8.78 12.45 6.27
N ILE A 82 9.53 12.73 7.34
CA ILE A 82 10.93 13.15 7.24
C ILE A 82 11.80 11.90 7.37
N LEU A 83 12.61 11.64 6.35
CA LEU A 83 13.49 10.48 6.30
C LEU A 83 14.86 10.80 6.87
N GLU A 84 15.44 9.89 7.63
CA GLU A 84 16.83 9.93 8.10
C GLU A 84 17.80 9.34 7.07
N SER A 85 17.30 8.42 6.22
CA SER A 85 18.09 7.79 5.17
C SER A 85 17.18 7.33 4.02
N GLU A 86 17.79 6.95 2.89
CA GLU A 86 17.03 6.44 1.73
C GLU A 86 16.22 5.17 2.06
N LEU A 87 15.05 5.06 1.45
CA LEU A 87 14.21 3.88 1.49
C LEU A 87 14.63 2.92 0.37
N LYS A 88 14.78 1.62 0.70
CA LYS A 88 15.20 0.56 -0.23
C LYS A 88 14.15 -0.54 -0.33
N PRO A 89 13.08 -0.34 -1.09
CA PRO A 89 12.13 -1.43 -1.35
C PRO A 89 12.82 -2.61 -2.03
N GLU A 90 12.60 -3.80 -1.51
CA GLU A 90 13.16 -5.06 -2.06
C GLU A 90 12.09 -5.92 -2.74
N THR A 91 10.82 -5.52 -2.62
CA THR A 91 9.67 -6.11 -3.28
C THR A 91 8.85 -5.03 -3.96
N ASP A 92 8.01 -5.41 -4.91
CA ASP A 92 7.05 -4.51 -5.54
C ASP A 92 6.06 -3.97 -4.51
N VAL A 93 5.90 -2.65 -4.42
CA VAL A 93 5.00 -1.99 -3.47
C VAL A 93 4.18 -0.89 -4.13
N PHE A 94 2.95 -0.72 -3.62
CA PHE A 94 2.10 0.43 -3.91
C PHE A 94 2.05 1.34 -2.70
N ILE A 95 2.46 2.61 -2.84
CA ILE A 95 2.45 3.58 -1.76
C ILE A 95 1.46 4.70 -2.11
N TYR A 96 0.42 4.80 -1.31
CA TYR A 96 -0.66 5.78 -1.49
C TYR A 96 -0.60 6.84 -0.40
N GLY A 97 -0.49 8.10 -0.80
CA GLY A 97 -0.79 9.22 0.07
C GLY A 97 -2.30 9.39 0.25
N LYS A 98 -2.70 10.21 1.22
CA LYS A 98 -4.11 10.54 1.45
C LYS A 98 -4.71 11.16 0.20
N SER A 99 -5.89 10.71 -0.19
CA SER A 99 -6.60 11.30 -1.32
C SER A 99 -6.92 12.76 -1.04
N PRO A 100 -6.62 13.69 -1.96
CA PRO A 100 -6.91 15.11 -1.79
C PRO A 100 -8.40 15.44 -2.01
N ALA A 101 -9.23 14.49 -2.39
CA ALA A 101 -10.64 14.68 -2.68
C ALA A 101 -11.52 13.69 -1.92
N ASP A 102 -12.64 14.18 -1.39
CA ASP A 102 -13.69 13.32 -0.87
C ASP A 102 -14.61 12.87 -2.02
N TYR A 103 -14.46 11.63 -2.43
CA TYR A 103 -15.30 11.03 -3.46
C TYR A 103 -16.57 10.37 -2.89
N SER A 104 -16.80 10.44 -1.58
CA SER A 104 -17.98 9.86 -0.94
C SER A 104 -19.24 10.70 -1.16
N THR A 105 -19.07 12.02 -1.34
CA THR A 105 -20.18 12.98 -1.41
C THR A 105 -20.13 13.79 -2.69
N LYS A 106 -20.92 13.42 -3.69
CA LYS A 106 -21.07 14.18 -4.93
C LYS A 106 -22.08 15.30 -4.74
N ASN A 107 -21.72 16.53 -5.12
CA ASN A 107 -22.67 17.62 -5.15
C ASN A 107 -23.73 17.38 -6.24
N ALA A 108 -25.00 17.35 -5.85
CA ALA A 108 -26.10 17.02 -6.73
C ALA A 108 -26.33 18.04 -7.86
N LEU A 109 -25.98 19.32 -7.63
CA LEU A 109 -26.21 20.41 -8.60
C LEU A 109 -25.03 20.60 -9.53
N THR A 110 -23.79 20.57 -9.01
CA THR A 110 -22.61 20.82 -9.82
C THR A 110 -21.98 19.55 -10.39
N HIS A 111 -22.45 18.39 -9.96
CA HIS A 111 -21.87 17.08 -10.27
C HIS A 111 -20.38 16.95 -9.94
N SER A 112 -19.86 17.87 -9.12
CA SER A 112 -18.47 17.84 -8.67
C SER A 112 -18.37 17.27 -7.25
N TYR A 113 -17.18 16.81 -6.90
CA TYR A 113 -16.86 16.43 -5.54
C TYR A 113 -16.27 17.63 -4.80
N PRO A 114 -16.63 17.86 -3.52
CA PRO A 114 -16.01 18.93 -2.76
C PRO A 114 -14.50 18.72 -2.70
N ALA A 115 -13.75 19.78 -3.01
CA ALA A 115 -12.32 19.76 -2.75
C ALA A 115 -12.12 19.68 -1.23
N VAL A 116 -11.71 18.54 -0.72
CA VAL A 116 -11.20 18.46 0.64
C VAL A 116 -9.99 19.39 0.70
N LYS A 117 -9.96 20.29 1.67
CA LYS A 117 -8.83 21.18 1.95
C LYS A 117 -7.56 20.35 1.75
N ALA A 118 -6.73 20.75 0.79
CA ALA A 118 -5.70 19.90 0.19
C ALA A 118 -4.87 19.16 1.24
N LEU A 119 -5.30 17.97 1.58
CA LEU A 119 -4.54 17.07 2.42
C LEU A 119 -3.34 16.61 1.59
N LYS A 120 -2.16 17.09 1.96
CA LYS A 120 -0.92 16.75 1.24
C LYS A 120 -0.15 15.73 2.03
N THR A 121 0.19 14.63 1.38
CA THR A 121 1.14 13.66 1.91
C THR A 121 2.48 13.91 1.24
N SER A 122 3.52 14.21 2.01
CA SER A 122 4.85 14.45 1.49
C SER A 122 5.89 13.57 2.15
N ILE A 123 6.83 13.09 1.34
CA ILE A 123 8.03 12.36 1.80
C ILE A 123 9.22 13.28 1.54
N ASN A 124 9.96 13.58 2.61
CA ASN A 124 11.01 14.57 2.63
C ASN A 124 12.34 13.92 3.08
N ALA A 125 13.30 13.84 2.18
CA ALA A 125 14.63 13.31 2.50
C ALA A 125 15.59 14.35 3.12
N ASN A 126 15.09 15.54 3.47
CA ASN A 126 15.82 16.57 4.20
C ASN A 126 17.21 16.92 3.61
N ASN A 127 17.37 16.78 2.29
CA ASN A 127 18.64 16.93 1.56
C ASN A 127 19.76 15.98 2.04
N ALA A 128 19.45 14.96 2.81
CA ALA A 128 20.43 14.04 3.37
C ALA A 128 20.68 12.81 2.48
N SER A 129 19.66 12.37 1.75
CA SER A 129 19.72 11.16 0.93
C SER A 129 18.74 11.21 -0.24
N ARG A 130 18.74 10.19 -1.06
CA ARG A 130 17.60 9.90 -1.95
C ARG A 130 16.37 9.56 -1.12
N ILE A 131 15.19 9.64 -1.75
CA ILE A 131 13.97 9.16 -1.12
C ILE A 131 13.86 7.64 -1.32
N PHE A 132 13.90 7.18 -2.58
CA PHE A 132 13.84 5.76 -2.91
C PHE A 132 15.02 5.30 -3.76
N ASN A 133 15.52 4.10 -3.47
CA ASN A 133 16.56 3.45 -4.25
C ASN A 133 16.23 1.98 -4.45
N THR A 134 15.90 1.58 -5.69
CA THR A 134 15.66 0.19 -6.08
C THR A 134 16.69 -0.33 -7.09
N SER A 135 17.81 0.39 -7.28
CA SER A 135 18.80 0.03 -8.30
C SER A 135 19.40 -1.37 -8.11
N ALA A 136 19.53 -1.83 -6.87
CA ALA A 136 20.05 -3.16 -6.57
C ALA A 136 18.96 -4.25 -6.59
N THR A 137 17.73 -3.88 -6.22
CA THR A 137 16.63 -4.84 -6.02
C THR A 137 15.73 -4.98 -7.24
N LYS A 138 15.70 -3.95 -8.09
CA LYS A 138 14.79 -3.84 -9.25
C LYS A 138 13.30 -3.92 -8.89
N ALA A 139 12.96 -3.64 -7.64
CA ALA A 139 11.59 -3.59 -7.18
C ALA A 139 10.82 -2.45 -7.86
N ASN A 140 9.59 -2.71 -8.28
CA ASN A 140 8.70 -1.70 -8.82
C ASN A 140 8.01 -0.94 -7.70
N ILE A 141 8.10 0.39 -7.75
CA ILE A 141 7.40 1.27 -6.81
C ILE A 141 6.29 2.00 -7.55
N ASN A 142 5.07 1.88 -7.05
CA ASN A 142 3.92 2.62 -7.55
C ASN A 142 3.55 3.71 -6.53
N LEU A 143 3.63 4.97 -6.93
CA LEU A 143 3.43 6.11 -6.05
C LEU A 143 2.19 6.89 -6.49
N THR A 144 1.26 7.11 -5.57
CA THR A 144 0.00 7.83 -5.84
C THR A 144 -0.28 8.86 -4.75
N ASN A 145 -0.72 10.06 -5.13
CA ASN A 145 -1.06 11.17 -4.24
C ASN A 145 0.08 11.58 -3.27
N LEU A 146 1.32 11.57 -3.75
CA LEU A 146 2.51 11.87 -2.96
C LEU A 146 3.28 13.05 -3.53
N ILE A 147 3.87 13.85 -2.64
CA ILE A 147 4.86 14.88 -2.94
C ILE A 147 6.21 14.36 -2.46
N LEU A 148 7.15 14.19 -3.38
CA LEU A 148 8.53 13.85 -3.06
C LEU A 148 9.35 15.13 -3.05
N LYS A 149 10.08 15.42 -1.97
CA LYS A 149 10.84 16.65 -1.86
C LYS A 149 12.17 16.47 -1.14
N ASN A 150 13.10 17.39 -1.44
CA ASN A 150 14.40 17.46 -0.80
C ASN A 150 15.21 16.16 -0.87
N GLY A 151 15.02 15.38 -1.94
CA GLY A 151 15.87 14.23 -2.21
C GLY A 151 17.21 14.69 -2.79
N TYR A 152 18.32 14.15 -2.30
CA TYR A 152 19.67 14.52 -2.70
C TYR A 152 20.51 13.31 -3.09
N SER A 153 21.37 13.49 -4.07
CA SER A 153 22.42 12.54 -4.45
C SER A 153 23.51 13.27 -5.23
N GLU A 154 24.76 12.95 -4.97
CA GLU A 154 25.90 13.52 -5.68
C GLU A 154 25.98 13.08 -7.16
N LYS A 155 25.36 11.98 -7.52
CA LYS A 155 25.50 11.40 -8.88
C LYS A 155 24.19 11.38 -9.64
N PHE A 156 23.23 10.53 -9.25
CA PHE A 156 21.99 10.27 -9.99
C PHE A 156 20.79 10.19 -9.07
N GLY A 157 19.62 10.66 -9.55
CA GLY A 157 18.31 10.41 -8.96
C GLY A 157 18.17 10.87 -7.50
N GLY A 158 17.92 12.18 -7.26
CA GLY A 158 17.71 12.68 -5.89
C GLY A 158 16.43 12.14 -5.26
N ALA A 159 15.33 12.11 -5.99
CA ALA A 159 14.09 11.54 -5.47
C ALA A 159 14.02 10.00 -5.65
N LEU A 160 14.27 9.53 -6.86
CA LEU A 160 14.18 8.13 -7.25
C LEU A 160 15.45 7.69 -7.98
N PHE A 161 15.97 6.54 -7.61
CA PHE A 161 17.02 5.84 -8.34
C PHE A 161 16.57 4.41 -8.60
N VAL A 162 16.23 4.14 -9.85
CA VAL A 162 15.68 2.85 -10.31
C VAL A 162 16.74 2.16 -11.16
N GLY A 163 16.88 0.85 -11.02
CA GLY A 163 17.84 0.03 -11.78
C GLY A 163 17.19 -0.84 -12.86
#